data_ce046a3406063c77c42e1b86180fef1d
#
_entry.id   ce046a3406063c77c42e1b86180fef1d
#
_cell.length_a   1.000
_cell.length_b   1.000
_cell.length_c   1.000
_cell.angle_alpha   90.00
_cell.angle_beta   90.00
_cell.angle_gamma   90.00
#
_symmetry.space_group_name_H-M   'P 1'
#
loop_
_entity.id
_entity.type
_entity.pdbx_description
1 polymer ?
#
loop_
_entity_poly.entity_id
_entity_poly.type
_entity_poly.pdbx_seq_one_letter_code
_entity_poly.pdbx_strand_id
1 'polypeptide(L)'
;MPKFKPHRQGVRIDMTPLVDVAFLLLTFFMLTTQFKPQEEVTITLPASHSDFKLPETDVMTISIAKDVTAIGNDTTHIWLGLDSQILRQRIFTEYKNIERYGDKYYLMLSYPVPKSQLATYLVQARTANPKLRTVVKGDRDADYGIAEDVIDILQKTQITRFNLVTDLAREVVQ
;
A
#
# COMPACT_ATOMS: atom_id res chain seq x y z
N MET A 1 60.63 18.31 54.10
CA MET A 1 60.38 17.33 53.04
C MET A 1 59.32 17.90 52.11
N PRO A 2 59.61 18.12 50.85
CA PRO A 2 58.61 18.67 49.88
C PRO A 2 57.58 17.55 49.51
N LYS A 3 56.28 17.82 49.72
CA LYS A 3 55.18 16.93 49.30
C LYS A 3 54.96 17.09 47.82
N PHE A 4 55.34 16.09 47.03
CA PHE A 4 54.98 15.97 45.65
C PHE A 4 53.45 15.74 45.54
N LYS A 5 52.74 16.72 44.98
CA LYS A 5 51.34 16.55 44.59
C LYS A 5 51.30 15.87 43.21
N PRO A 6 50.73 14.67 43.09
CA PRO A 6 50.60 14.04 41.77
C PRO A 6 49.70 14.91 40.90
N HIS A 7 50.16 15.24 39.69
CA HIS A 7 49.37 15.96 38.67
C HIS A 7 48.30 15.00 38.13
N ARG A 8 47.06 15.24 38.49
CA ARG A 8 45.96 14.46 37.95
C ARG A 8 45.82 14.82 36.46
N GLN A 9 46.21 13.91 35.57
CA GLN A 9 45.91 14.05 34.14
C GLN A 9 44.38 13.89 33.97
N GLY A 10 43.73 14.94 33.46
CA GLY A 10 42.34 14.88 33.09
C GLY A 10 42.14 13.85 31.95
N VAL A 11 41.31 12.87 32.17
CA VAL A 11 40.93 11.92 31.12
C VAL A 11 40.20 12.70 30.03
N ARG A 12 40.84 12.91 28.89
CA ARG A 12 40.19 13.42 27.68
C ARG A 12 39.47 12.25 27.02
N ILE A 13 38.14 12.22 27.15
CA ILE A 13 37.31 11.26 26.42
C ILE A 13 37.23 11.76 24.97
N ASP A 14 37.76 10.95 24.07
CA ASP A 14 37.59 11.23 22.61
C ASP A 14 36.16 10.84 22.21
N MET A 15 35.39 11.83 21.82
CA MET A 15 33.99 11.67 21.43
C MET A 15 33.84 11.29 19.93
N THR A 16 34.94 11.25 19.18
CA THR A 16 34.91 10.95 17.72
C THR A 16 34.26 9.60 17.43
N PRO A 17 34.59 8.48 18.12
CA PRO A 17 33.93 7.21 17.83
C PRO A 17 32.42 7.21 18.13
N LEU A 18 32.00 7.97 19.13
CA LEU A 18 30.57 8.07 19.50
C LEU A 18 29.77 8.83 18.44
N VAL A 19 30.35 9.91 17.89
CA VAL A 19 29.72 10.66 16.79
C VAL A 19 29.64 9.82 15.52
N ASP A 20 30.67 9.02 15.22
CA ASP A 20 30.67 8.13 14.05
C ASP A 20 29.54 7.08 14.15
N VAL A 21 29.40 6.40 15.30
CA VAL A 21 28.32 5.44 15.52
C VAL A 21 26.95 6.11 15.44
N ALA A 22 26.79 7.30 16.00
CA ALA A 22 25.54 8.05 15.92
C ALA A 22 25.20 8.41 14.46
N PHE A 23 26.20 8.83 13.68
CA PHE A 23 26.01 9.14 12.27
C PHE A 23 25.67 7.90 11.43
N LEU A 24 26.32 6.78 11.67
CA LEU A 24 26.01 5.50 11.01
C LEU A 24 24.58 5.04 11.32
N LEU A 25 24.15 5.13 12.59
CA LEU A 25 22.77 4.82 12.96
C LEU A 25 21.77 5.77 12.28
N LEU A 26 22.07 7.06 12.23
CA LEU A 26 21.21 8.04 11.59
C LEU A 26 21.04 7.73 10.09
N THR A 27 22.16 7.47 9.38
CA THR A 27 22.13 7.13 7.94
C THR A 27 21.43 5.80 7.71
N PHE A 28 21.63 4.80 8.57
CA PHE A 28 20.91 3.53 8.49
C PHE A 28 19.41 3.71 8.63
N PHE A 29 18.94 4.44 9.65
CA PHE A 29 17.51 4.72 9.81
C PHE A 29 16.95 5.54 8.65
N MET A 30 17.68 6.53 8.15
CA MET A 30 17.26 7.32 7.01
C MET A 30 17.08 6.46 5.75
N LEU A 31 17.95 5.49 5.52
CA LEU A 31 17.85 4.56 4.39
C LEU A 31 16.69 3.56 4.60
N THR A 32 16.52 3.03 5.81
CA THR A 32 15.47 2.03 6.08
C THR A 32 14.06 2.61 6.05
N THR A 33 13.86 3.89 6.36
CA THR A 33 12.54 4.54 6.27
C THR A 33 12.06 4.74 4.82
N GLN A 34 12.92 4.59 3.82
CA GLN A 34 12.58 4.73 2.40
C GLN A 34 11.96 3.45 1.78
N PHE A 35 11.88 2.35 2.53
CA PHE A 35 11.23 1.13 2.03
C PHE A 35 9.72 1.31 1.95
N LYS A 36 9.24 1.87 0.83
CA LYS A 36 7.83 1.77 0.46
C LYS A 36 7.62 0.40 -0.17
N PRO A 37 6.65 -0.40 0.34
CA PRO A 37 6.28 -1.63 -0.34
C PRO A 37 5.82 -1.29 -1.77
N GLN A 38 6.30 -2.03 -2.75
CA GLN A 38 5.92 -1.84 -4.14
C GLN A 38 4.47 -2.29 -4.33
N GLU A 39 3.67 -1.46 -4.99
CA GLU A 39 2.34 -1.88 -5.44
C GLU A 39 2.53 -2.91 -6.56
N GLU A 40 1.75 -4.00 -6.53
CA GLU A 40 1.82 -5.10 -7.50
C GLU A 40 1.40 -4.67 -8.90
N VAL A 41 0.66 -3.56 -8.99
CA VAL A 41 0.13 -3.00 -10.22
C VAL A 41 0.52 -1.55 -10.36
N THR A 42 1.12 -1.22 -11.48
CA THR A 42 1.40 0.18 -11.86
C THR A 42 0.16 0.74 -12.55
N ILE A 43 -0.42 1.79 -11.99
CA ILE A 43 -1.61 2.45 -12.53
C ILE A 43 -1.28 3.90 -12.85
N THR A 44 -1.58 4.32 -14.07
CA THR A 44 -1.50 5.71 -14.47
C THR A 44 -2.85 6.36 -14.20
N LEU A 45 -2.93 7.22 -13.20
CA LEU A 45 -4.18 7.85 -12.79
C LEU A 45 -4.63 8.94 -13.79
N PRO A 46 -5.94 9.08 -14.04
CA PRO A 46 -6.47 10.20 -14.81
C PRO A 46 -6.33 11.51 -14.01
N ALA A 47 -6.03 12.62 -14.71
CA ALA A 47 -5.88 13.92 -14.09
C ALA A 47 -7.21 14.51 -13.59
N SER A 48 -7.23 15.09 -12.40
CA SER A 48 -8.38 15.81 -11.86
C SER A 48 -7.97 17.03 -11.02
N HIS A 49 -8.93 17.89 -10.69
CA HIS A 49 -8.71 19.14 -9.92
C HIS A 49 -9.07 19.03 -8.43
N SER A 50 -9.27 17.82 -7.89
CA SER A 50 -9.69 17.67 -6.50
C SER A 50 -8.54 17.30 -5.56
N ASP A 51 -8.32 18.15 -4.55
CA ASP A 51 -7.28 18.04 -3.51
C ASP A 51 -7.72 17.18 -2.31
N PHE A 52 -8.44 16.09 -2.53
CA PHE A 52 -8.94 15.29 -1.41
C PHE A 52 -7.85 14.34 -0.89
N LYS A 53 -7.41 14.54 0.37
CA LYS A 53 -6.47 13.61 1.02
C LYS A 53 -7.16 12.28 1.31
N LEU A 54 -6.53 11.20 0.83
CA LEU A 54 -6.98 9.84 1.15
C LEU A 54 -6.74 9.52 2.63
N PRO A 55 -7.61 8.71 3.24
CA PRO A 55 -7.35 8.20 4.57
C PRO A 55 -6.10 7.31 4.57
N GLU A 56 -5.31 7.41 5.64
CA GLU A 56 -4.04 6.68 5.77
C GLU A 56 -4.22 5.27 6.36
N THR A 57 -5.37 4.98 6.96
CA THR A 57 -5.63 3.70 7.64
C THR A 57 -6.99 3.12 7.27
N ASP A 58 -7.14 1.81 7.43
CA ASP A 58 -8.38 1.07 7.16
C ASP A 58 -8.89 1.27 5.71
N VAL A 59 -7.97 1.17 4.75
CA VAL A 59 -8.27 1.37 3.34
C VAL A 59 -8.39 0.03 2.62
N MET A 60 -9.43 -0.09 1.82
CA MET A 60 -9.61 -1.11 0.81
C MET A 60 -9.52 -0.45 -0.56
N THR A 61 -8.53 -0.81 -1.34
CA THR A 61 -8.27 -0.23 -2.66
C THR A 61 -8.69 -1.19 -3.74
N ILE A 62 -9.54 -0.74 -4.64
CA ILE A 62 -9.90 -1.45 -5.87
C ILE A 62 -9.15 -0.75 -7.00
N SER A 63 -8.24 -1.47 -7.63
CA SER A 63 -7.45 -0.94 -8.74
C SER A 63 -7.90 -1.59 -10.04
N ILE A 64 -8.25 -0.76 -11.03
CA ILE A 64 -8.64 -1.20 -12.36
C ILE A 64 -7.45 -0.93 -13.27
N ALA A 65 -6.76 -1.99 -13.68
CA ALA A 65 -5.55 -1.89 -14.50
C ALA A 65 -5.85 -2.14 -15.96
N LYS A 66 -5.01 -1.61 -16.83
CA LYS A 66 -5.02 -1.88 -18.27
C LYS A 66 -4.57 -3.31 -18.56
N ASP A 67 -3.57 -3.79 -17.81
CA ASP A 67 -2.98 -5.10 -18.03
C ASP A 67 -3.90 -6.22 -17.55
N VAL A 68 -4.06 -7.23 -18.42
CA VAL A 68 -4.89 -8.39 -18.14
C VAL A 68 -4.07 -9.44 -17.42
N THR A 69 -4.58 -9.92 -16.28
CA THR A 69 -4.00 -11.06 -15.56
C THR A 69 -4.95 -12.24 -15.64
N ALA A 70 -4.44 -13.42 -16.00
CA ALA A 70 -5.22 -14.65 -16.00
C ALA A 70 -5.10 -15.36 -14.64
N ILE A 71 -6.25 -15.71 -14.03
CA ILE A 71 -6.34 -16.47 -12.79
C ILE A 71 -7.25 -17.65 -13.05
N GLY A 72 -6.67 -18.85 -13.03
CA GLY A 72 -7.42 -20.04 -13.42
C GLY A 72 -7.90 -19.93 -14.86
N ASN A 73 -9.22 -19.97 -15.07
CA ASN A 73 -9.85 -19.84 -16.38
C ASN A 73 -10.36 -18.40 -16.66
N ASP A 74 -10.23 -17.47 -15.70
CA ASP A 74 -10.75 -16.11 -15.82
C ASP A 74 -9.61 -15.11 -16.05
N THR A 75 -9.90 -14.11 -16.89
CA THR A 75 -9.06 -12.93 -17.05
C THR A 75 -9.56 -11.82 -16.14
N THR A 76 -8.67 -11.08 -15.49
CA THR A 76 -9.04 -9.96 -14.66
C THR A 76 -8.19 -8.73 -14.92
N HIS A 77 -8.83 -7.58 -14.87
CA HIS A 77 -8.19 -6.28 -14.83
C HIS A 77 -8.33 -5.64 -13.43
N ILE A 78 -8.96 -6.36 -12.49
CA ILE A 78 -9.34 -5.83 -11.17
C ILE A 78 -8.39 -6.37 -10.13
N TRP A 79 -7.82 -5.48 -9.36
CA TRP A 79 -6.93 -5.78 -8.24
C TRP A 79 -7.54 -5.24 -6.96
N LEU A 80 -7.57 -6.07 -5.92
CA LEU A 80 -8.09 -5.72 -4.61
C LEU A 80 -6.96 -5.67 -3.59
N GLY A 81 -6.73 -4.50 -3.03
CA GLY A 81 -5.75 -4.26 -1.98
C GLY A 81 -6.41 -4.01 -0.62
N LEU A 82 -5.80 -4.52 0.43
CA LEU A 82 -6.19 -4.24 1.81
C LEU A 82 -4.96 -3.78 2.59
N ASP A 83 -5.07 -2.65 3.29
CA ASP A 83 -3.96 -2.11 4.08
C ASP A 83 -3.60 -3.05 5.24
N SER A 84 -4.58 -3.59 5.94
CA SER A 84 -4.38 -4.48 7.08
C SER A 84 -3.89 -5.88 6.68
N GLN A 85 -2.68 -6.25 7.16
CA GLN A 85 -2.12 -7.60 6.96
C GLN A 85 -3.01 -8.71 7.54
N ILE A 86 -3.65 -8.46 8.68
CA ILE A 86 -4.55 -9.43 9.33
C ILE A 86 -5.75 -9.73 8.44
N LEU A 87 -6.31 -8.69 7.80
CA LEU A 87 -7.42 -8.86 6.86
C LEU A 87 -6.97 -9.63 5.61
N ARG A 88 -5.78 -9.35 5.08
CA ARG A 88 -5.22 -10.07 3.94
C ARG A 88 -5.08 -11.57 4.25
N GLN A 89 -4.53 -11.92 5.41
CA GLN A 89 -4.41 -13.33 5.83
C GLN A 89 -5.75 -14.06 5.91
N ARG A 90 -6.80 -13.37 6.35
CA ARG A 90 -8.11 -13.95 6.54
C ARG A 90 -8.91 -14.07 5.25
N ILE A 91 -8.82 -13.08 4.38
CA ILE A 91 -9.68 -12.96 3.20
C ILE A 91 -9.07 -13.68 2.00
N PHE A 92 -7.76 -13.53 1.77
CA PHE A 92 -7.07 -14.05 0.60
C PHE A 92 -6.42 -15.43 0.83
N THR A 93 -6.98 -16.26 1.69
CA THR A 93 -6.45 -17.60 2.02
C THR A 93 -6.33 -18.51 0.78
N GLU A 94 -7.19 -18.33 -0.21
CA GLU A 94 -7.18 -19.08 -1.46
C GLU A 94 -5.87 -18.91 -2.25
N TYR A 95 -5.24 -17.72 -2.14
CA TYR A 95 -3.99 -17.41 -2.83
C TYR A 95 -2.78 -18.18 -2.28
N LYS A 96 -2.90 -18.76 -1.08
CA LYS A 96 -1.87 -19.63 -0.52
C LYS A 96 -1.54 -20.83 -1.42
N ASN A 97 -2.53 -21.35 -2.12
CA ASN A 97 -2.39 -22.53 -2.98
C ASN A 97 -1.88 -22.21 -4.38
N ILE A 98 -1.72 -20.93 -4.71
CA ILE A 98 -1.19 -20.51 -6.01
C ILE A 98 0.33 -20.46 -5.91
N GLU A 99 1.05 -21.19 -6.77
CA GLU A 99 2.53 -21.29 -6.76
C GLU A 99 3.23 -19.93 -6.71
N ARG A 100 2.66 -18.91 -7.37
CA ARG A 100 3.22 -17.57 -7.43
C ARG A 100 3.26 -16.87 -6.05
N TYR A 101 2.35 -17.19 -5.14
CA TYR A 101 2.17 -16.50 -3.86
C TYR A 101 2.64 -17.32 -2.65
N GLY A 102 2.35 -18.61 -2.62
CA GLY A 102 2.76 -19.53 -1.57
C GLY A 102 2.39 -19.08 -0.15
N ASP A 103 3.19 -19.49 0.83
CA ASP A 103 2.92 -19.19 2.24
C ASP A 103 3.06 -17.70 2.59
N LYS A 104 3.68 -16.90 1.73
CA LYS A 104 3.89 -15.44 1.94
C LYS A 104 2.83 -14.58 1.26
N TYR A 105 1.72 -15.17 0.81
CA TYR A 105 0.66 -14.45 0.10
C TYR A 105 0.21 -13.17 0.81
N TYR A 106 0.16 -13.16 2.14
CA TYR A 106 -0.29 -12.01 2.94
C TYR A 106 0.65 -10.79 2.92
N LEU A 107 1.86 -10.93 2.40
CA LEU A 107 2.80 -9.82 2.26
C LEU A 107 2.49 -8.94 1.05
N MET A 108 1.73 -9.46 0.10
CA MET A 108 1.31 -8.68 -1.07
C MET A 108 0.29 -7.60 -0.66
N LEU A 109 0.37 -6.45 -1.29
CA LEU A 109 -0.53 -5.33 -1.01
C LEU A 109 -1.84 -5.43 -1.78
N SER A 110 -1.82 -6.04 -2.96
CA SER A 110 -2.99 -6.19 -3.83
C SER A 110 -3.01 -7.57 -4.50
N TYR A 111 -4.20 -8.04 -4.81
CA TYR A 111 -4.46 -9.35 -5.41
C TYR A 111 -5.31 -9.18 -6.65
N PRO A 112 -4.98 -9.85 -7.75
CA PRO A 112 -5.84 -9.87 -8.90
C PRO A 112 -7.10 -10.69 -8.55
N VAL A 113 -8.27 -10.09 -8.75
CA VAL A 113 -9.56 -10.68 -8.40
C VAL A 113 -10.44 -10.76 -9.63
N PRO A 114 -10.95 -11.95 -9.99
CA PRO A 114 -11.90 -12.07 -11.08
C PRO A 114 -13.20 -11.31 -10.75
N LYS A 115 -13.84 -10.71 -11.76
CA LYS A 115 -15.09 -9.95 -11.61
C LYS A 115 -16.18 -10.75 -10.87
N SER A 116 -16.28 -12.04 -11.14
CA SER A 116 -17.26 -12.95 -10.52
C SER A 116 -17.13 -13.06 -8.99
N GLN A 117 -15.92 -12.92 -8.46
CA GLN A 117 -15.63 -13.07 -7.03
C GLN A 117 -15.51 -11.73 -6.30
N LEU A 118 -15.43 -10.62 -7.02
CA LEU A 118 -15.21 -9.30 -6.41
C LEU A 118 -16.26 -8.97 -5.34
N ALA A 119 -17.55 -9.20 -5.63
CA ALA A 119 -18.63 -8.96 -4.66
C ALA A 119 -18.43 -9.74 -3.35
N THR A 120 -18.00 -11.00 -3.45
CA THR A 120 -17.76 -11.87 -2.28
C THR A 120 -16.63 -11.31 -1.42
N TYR A 121 -15.51 -10.94 -2.02
CA TYR A 121 -14.37 -10.37 -1.29
C TYR A 121 -14.72 -9.02 -0.63
N LEU A 122 -15.49 -8.16 -1.32
CA LEU A 122 -15.92 -6.89 -0.78
C LEU A 122 -16.82 -7.05 0.46
N VAL A 123 -17.78 -7.97 0.40
CA VAL A 123 -18.65 -8.28 1.53
C VAL A 123 -17.86 -8.88 2.69
N GLN A 124 -16.97 -9.83 2.44
CA GLN A 124 -16.11 -10.42 3.45
C GLN A 124 -15.21 -9.36 4.14
N ALA A 125 -14.62 -8.47 3.36
CA ALA A 125 -13.77 -7.40 3.88
C ALA A 125 -14.54 -6.46 4.81
N ARG A 126 -15.75 -6.04 4.41
CA ARG A 126 -16.60 -5.18 5.24
C ARG A 126 -17.18 -5.87 6.46
N THR A 127 -17.48 -7.15 6.35
CA THR A 127 -17.91 -7.96 7.51
C THR A 127 -16.79 -8.09 8.53
N ALA A 128 -15.55 -8.25 8.06
CA ALA A 128 -14.38 -8.35 8.92
C ALA A 128 -13.99 -7.00 9.56
N ASN A 129 -14.15 -5.88 8.83
CA ASN A 129 -13.94 -4.52 9.35
C ASN A 129 -14.97 -3.54 8.76
N PRO A 130 -16.05 -3.21 9.52
CA PRO A 130 -17.07 -2.27 9.07
C PRO A 130 -16.59 -0.84 8.84
N LYS A 131 -15.42 -0.47 9.39
CA LYS A 131 -14.83 0.86 9.25
C LYS A 131 -14.01 1.04 7.97
N LEU A 132 -13.84 -0.03 7.17
CA LEU A 132 -13.09 0.03 5.92
C LEU A 132 -13.64 1.12 4.99
N ARG A 133 -12.74 1.96 4.52
CA ARG A 133 -13.00 2.96 3.51
C ARG A 133 -12.62 2.40 2.14
N THR A 134 -13.52 2.51 1.20
CA THR A 134 -13.29 2.00 -0.15
C THR A 134 -12.72 3.09 -1.02
N VAL A 135 -11.64 2.77 -1.70
CA VAL A 135 -10.97 3.65 -2.67
C VAL A 135 -10.92 2.92 -4.01
N VAL A 136 -11.29 3.59 -5.07
CA VAL A 136 -11.22 3.07 -6.44
C VAL A 136 -10.16 3.84 -7.19
N LYS A 137 -9.17 3.14 -7.73
CA LYS A 137 -8.13 3.67 -8.62
C LYS A 137 -8.37 3.10 -10.02
N GLY A 138 -8.59 3.94 -10.99
CA GLY A 138 -8.71 3.53 -12.39
C GLY A 138 -7.47 3.94 -13.16
N ASP A 139 -6.93 3.05 -13.99
CA ASP A 139 -5.94 3.43 -14.99
C ASP A 139 -6.60 4.29 -16.05
N ARG A 140 -5.91 5.33 -16.53
CA ARG A 140 -6.41 6.24 -17.58
C ARG A 140 -6.78 5.48 -18.86
N ASP A 141 -6.02 4.44 -19.16
CA ASP A 141 -6.17 3.64 -20.37
C ASP A 141 -6.95 2.33 -20.12
N ALA A 142 -7.57 2.17 -18.92
CA ALA A 142 -8.42 1.02 -18.62
C ALA A 142 -9.72 1.04 -19.41
N ASP A 143 -10.29 -0.15 -19.61
CA ASP A 143 -11.60 -0.27 -20.27
C ASP A 143 -12.71 0.31 -19.38
N TYR A 144 -13.47 1.24 -19.94
CA TYR A 144 -14.61 1.87 -19.26
C TYR A 144 -15.67 0.87 -18.81
N GLY A 145 -15.90 -0.19 -19.60
CA GLY A 145 -16.88 -1.24 -19.25
C GLY A 145 -16.54 -1.93 -17.95
N ILE A 146 -15.26 -2.15 -17.66
CA ILE A 146 -14.81 -2.74 -16.40
C ILE A 146 -15.02 -1.78 -15.23
N ALA A 147 -14.80 -0.49 -15.44
CA ALA A 147 -15.05 0.52 -14.42
C ALA A 147 -16.53 0.61 -14.07
N GLU A 148 -17.43 0.56 -15.07
CA GLU A 148 -18.87 0.51 -14.89
C GLU A 148 -19.30 -0.74 -14.09
N ASP A 149 -18.77 -1.91 -14.46
CA ASP A 149 -19.01 -3.15 -13.76
C ASP A 149 -18.59 -3.12 -12.27
N VAL A 150 -17.45 -2.52 -11.97
CA VAL A 150 -16.98 -2.35 -10.59
C VAL A 150 -17.91 -1.45 -9.80
N ILE A 151 -18.35 -0.33 -10.37
CA ILE A 151 -19.28 0.59 -9.72
C ILE A 151 -20.62 -0.11 -9.48
N ASP A 152 -21.13 -0.87 -10.44
CA ASP A 152 -22.34 -1.67 -10.30
C ASP A 152 -22.24 -2.69 -9.16
N ILE A 153 -21.11 -3.39 -9.05
CA ILE A 153 -20.86 -4.34 -7.96
C ILE A 153 -20.83 -3.61 -6.62
N LEU A 154 -20.19 -2.45 -6.54
CA LEU A 154 -20.17 -1.63 -5.32
C LEU A 154 -21.59 -1.22 -4.89
N GLN A 155 -22.44 -0.81 -5.82
CA GLN A 155 -23.83 -0.46 -5.55
C GLN A 155 -24.63 -1.69 -5.07
N LYS A 156 -24.50 -2.82 -5.74
CA LYS A 156 -25.17 -4.09 -5.37
C LYS A 156 -24.75 -4.61 -3.99
N THR A 157 -23.49 -4.38 -3.59
CA THR A 157 -22.97 -4.72 -2.26
C THR A 157 -23.23 -3.66 -1.21
N GLN A 158 -24.03 -2.62 -1.54
CA GLN A 158 -24.37 -1.49 -0.67
C GLN A 158 -23.16 -0.67 -0.20
N ILE A 159 -22.07 -0.69 -0.95
CA ILE A 159 -20.91 0.17 -0.73
C ILE A 159 -21.12 1.48 -1.49
N THR A 160 -21.95 2.36 -0.94
CA THR A 160 -22.32 3.62 -1.60
C THR A 160 -21.33 4.75 -1.35
N ARG A 161 -20.43 4.58 -0.37
CA ARG A 161 -19.39 5.58 -0.07
C ARG A 161 -18.03 5.04 -0.47
N PHE A 162 -17.49 5.56 -1.55
CA PHE A 162 -16.15 5.27 -2.04
C PHE A 162 -15.49 6.55 -2.58
N ASN A 163 -14.18 6.59 -2.57
CA ASN A 163 -13.40 7.70 -3.11
C ASN A 163 -12.77 7.26 -4.43
N LEU A 164 -12.89 8.07 -5.46
CA LEU A 164 -12.16 7.91 -6.71
C LEU A 164 -10.81 8.63 -6.58
N VAL A 165 -9.73 7.94 -6.91
CA VAL A 165 -8.39 8.52 -6.93
C VAL A 165 -8.02 8.90 -8.34
N THR A 166 -7.63 10.16 -8.49
CA THR A 166 -7.15 10.73 -9.74
C THR A 166 -5.91 11.56 -9.48
N ASP A 167 -5.04 11.74 -10.45
CA ASP A 167 -3.92 12.66 -10.35
C ASP A 167 -4.40 14.12 -10.44
N LEU A 168 -3.73 15.01 -9.71
CA LEU A 168 -3.96 16.45 -9.85
C LEU A 168 -3.48 16.91 -11.22
N ALA A 169 -4.39 17.48 -12.00
CA ALA A 169 -4.01 18.20 -13.21
C ALA A 169 -3.15 19.41 -12.79
N ARG A 170 -1.86 19.36 -13.05
CA ARG A 170 -1.01 20.55 -12.94
C ARG A 170 -1.39 21.46 -14.12
N GLU A 171 -1.96 22.63 -13.82
CA GLU A 171 -2.04 23.69 -14.81
C GLU A 171 -0.61 24.02 -15.24
N VAL A 172 -0.29 23.68 -16.47
CA VAL A 172 0.91 24.20 -17.13
C VAL A 172 0.59 25.66 -17.43
N VAL A 173 0.95 26.54 -16.50
CA VAL A 173 0.95 28.00 -16.79
C VAL A 173 1.99 28.22 -17.89
N GLN A 174 1.48 28.46 -19.10
CA GLN A 174 2.27 28.92 -20.23
C GLN A 174 2.65 30.38 -20.03
#